data_504d2e9b87b57aed45aa8b5940fe1271
#
_entry.id   504d2e9b87b57aed45aa8b5940fe1271
#
_cell.length_a   1.000
_cell.length_b   1.000
_cell.length_c   1.000
_cell.angle_alpha   90.00
_cell.angle_beta   90.00
_cell.angle_gamma   90.00
#
_symmetry.space_group_name_H-M   'P 1'
#
loop_
_entity.id
_entity.type
_entity.pdbx_description
1 polymer ?
#
loop_
_entity_poly.entity_id
_entity_poly.type
_entity_poly.pdbx_seq_one_letter_code
_entity_poly.pdbx_strand_id
1 'polypeptide(L)'
;MAKQTQSFNQQPGQFEMQPILQLLNSGKLAEAESAANKLVARYPNAFILYNILGIAQDGLSKFSDAVKSYTKAISLQPNTPDLHFNLGIALANVGRLEEATVSYRKAIALNPNFFEAYGNLGTVLQKQGLLEDAIKNYRTALSIHEDPRGHFNLGTALRDEGKLDDAISHFRQAIAMFPNYADAHNYLGECLRDQGNMEDAIKSYQDTLALNPNHAGANYNMGEFLYLAGRFDEAADFLERSQLDDWQERALYCLYKAKRFDEFKTRLDEIVRTHKKHDAPFLQTLSTHYAKNFGVEDNYNFCKNGFDFVYQNSIKELAVPDSQFLKDLLNDINNTAIEVRAQGMIINGKQSAGNLFKRPEASFRKLGELVKQEFINYKNRFAGADCELIKSFPDELEFTSSWYVRLRSGGFVDRHIHEVGWISGAVYLVLPQNRKDPLEGCFEYGLHGDNYPQNHADFPVGIASPSVGDIVLFPSSLFHRTIPFNSNEERICIAFDLKPQGDIFRRSNY
;
A
#
# COMPACT_ATOMS: atom_id res chain seq x y z
N MET A 1 19.70 11.31 71.86
CA MET A 1 20.07 10.94 70.43
C MET A 1 19.03 11.56 69.52
N ALA A 2 19.28 12.73 68.95
CA ALA A 2 18.42 13.40 68.01
C ALA A 2 18.63 12.72 66.65
N LYS A 3 17.60 12.05 66.11
CA LYS A 3 17.58 11.62 64.75
C LYS A 3 17.53 12.85 63.84
N GLN A 4 18.63 13.10 63.12
CA GLN A 4 18.63 14.04 61.99
C GLN A 4 17.56 13.58 60.98
N THR A 5 16.45 14.28 60.92
CA THR A 5 15.54 14.28 59.78
C THR A 5 16.29 14.95 58.64
N GLN A 6 16.99 14.13 57.80
CA GLN A 6 17.51 14.61 56.53
C GLN A 6 16.33 15.16 55.70
N SER A 7 16.44 16.45 55.36
CA SER A 7 15.44 17.13 54.53
C SER A 7 15.45 16.48 53.12
N PHE A 8 14.36 15.81 52.77
CA PHE A 8 14.15 15.15 51.49
C PHE A 8 14.03 16.12 50.28
N ASN A 9 14.44 17.39 50.43
CA ASN A 9 14.33 18.43 49.39
C ASN A 9 15.69 18.91 48.85
N GLN A 10 16.75 18.16 49.02
CA GLN A 10 18.04 18.55 48.42
C GLN A 10 18.01 18.31 46.88
N GLN A 11 18.41 19.36 46.17
CA GLN A 11 18.66 19.28 44.71
C GLN A 11 20.14 18.99 44.49
N PRO A 12 20.52 18.25 43.39
CA PRO A 12 21.92 18.02 43.05
C PRO A 12 22.62 19.36 42.77
N GLY A 13 23.84 19.51 43.29
CA GLY A 13 24.66 20.69 43.02
C GLY A 13 25.13 20.78 41.57
N GLN A 14 25.50 21.97 41.13
CA GLN A 14 25.98 22.23 39.77
C GLN A 14 27.15 21.30 39.38
N PHE A 15 28.07 21.05 40.32
CA PHE A 15 29.23 20.15 40.10
C PHE A 15 28.82 18.70 39.88
N GLU A 16 27.71 18.22 40.42
CA GLU A 16 27.21 16.87 40.21
C GLU A 16 26.42 16.74 38.89
N MET A 17 25.76 17.82 38.48
CA MET A 17 24.98 17.87 37.23
C MET A 17 25.84 18.04 35.96
N GLN A 18 26.92 18.85 36.06
CA GLN A 18 27.73 19.23 34.93
C GLN A 18 28.31 18.03 34.16
N PRO A 19 28.84 16.99 34.81
CA PRO A 19 29.32 15.78 34.10
C PRO A 19 28.22 15.07 33.29
N ILE A 20 27.00 15.00 33.82
CA ILE A 20 25.87 14.33 33.14
C ILE A 20 25.43 15.15 31.93
N LEU A 21 25.36 16.48 32.06
CA LEU A 21 25.05 17.35 30.92
C LEU A 21 26.11 17.29 29.83
N GLN A 22 27.40 17.14 30.20
CA GLN A 22 28.49 16.92 29.23
C GLN A 22 28.33 15.59 28.50
N LEU A 23 27.94 14.51 29.20
CA LEU A 23 27.67 13.20 28.58
C LEU A 23 26.50 13.29 27.59
N LEU A 24 25.40 13.95 27.95
CA LEU A 24 24.27 14.19 27.05
C LEU A 24 24.70 14.98 25.80
N ASN A 25 25.40 16.09 26.00
CA ASN A 25 25.83 16.97 24.90
C ASN A 25 26.86 16.29 23.97
N SER A 26 27.62 15.32 24.49
CA SER A 26 28.58 14.53 23.69
C SER A 26 27.97 13.27 23.07
N GLY A 27 26.65 13.05 23.19
CA GLY A 27 25.94 11.89 22.66
C GLY A 27 26.20 10.58 23.42
N LYS A 28 26.85 10.63 24.57
CA LYS A 28 27.14 9.45 25.42
C LYS A 28 25.94 9.08 26.30
N LEU A 29 24.83 8.77 25.65
CA LEU A 29 23.51 8.66 26.27
C LEU A 29 23.44 7.52 27.32
N ALA A 30 24.07 6.38 27.07
CA ALA A 30 24.07 5.26 28.02
C ALA A 30 24.86 5.60 29.31
N GLU A 31 25.97 6.34 29.17
CA GLU A 31 26.75 6.81 30.31
C GLU A 31 25.95 7.89 31.10
N ALA A 32 25.25 8.78 30.38
CA ALA A 32 24.38 9.80 30.99
C ALA A 32 23.22 9.16 31.76
N GLU A 33 22.53 8.16 31.20
CA GLU A 33 21.48 7.40 31.88
C GLU A 33 22.01 6.74 33.15
N SER A 34 23.17 6.06 33.09
CA SER A 34 23.78 5.41 34.25
C SER A 34 24.16 6.40 35.34
N ALA A 35 24.74 7.54 34.97
CA ALA A 35 25.13 8.59 35.92
C ALA A 35 23.90 9.26 36.56
N ALA A 36 22.87 9.55 35.76
CA ALA A 36 21.62 10.12 36.27
C ALA A 36 20.90 9.19 37.25
N ASN A 37 20.85 7.88 36.97
CA ASN A 37 20.28 6.88 37.88
C ASN A 37 20.98 6.85 39.24
N LYS A 38 22.32 7.01 39.28
CA LYS A 38 23.07 7.08 40.54
C LYS A 38 22.69 8.33 41.36
N LEU A 39 22.46 9.47 40.68
CA LEU A 39 22.04 10.69 41.37
C LEU A 39 20.57 10.63 41.79
N VAL A 40 19.68 10.00 41.03
CA VAL A 40 18.28 9.78 41.42
C VAL A 40 18.19 9.02 42.76
N ALA A 41 19.07 8.02 42.98
CA ALA A 41 19.11 7.31 44.25
C ALA A 41 19.45 8.24 45.46
N ARG A 42 20.22 9.30 45.22
CA ARG A 42 20.59 10.32 46.26
C ARG A 42 19.59 11.45 46.32
N TYR A 43 18.98 11.84 45.21
CA TYR A 43 18.08 12.97 45.04
C TYR A 43 16.74 12.58 44.44
N PRO A 44 15.92 11.74 45.11
CA PRO A 44 14.70 11.12 44.50
C PRO A 44 13.60 12.13 44.20
N ASN A 45 13.70 13.37 44.68
CA ASN A 45 12.74 14.44 44.40
C ASN A 45 13.28 15.52 43.44
N ALA A 46 14.42 15.28 42.78
CA ALA A 46 14.97 16.22 41.82
C ALA A 46 14.38 15.93 40.42
N PHE A 47 13.34 16.68 40.02
CA PHE A 47 12.65 16.52 38.72
C PHE A 47 13.60 16.61 37.54
N ILE A 48 14.64 17.45 37.66
CA ILE A 48 15.63 17.63 36.57
C ILE A 48 16.39 16.34 36.25
N LEU A 49 16.65 15.47 37.21
CA LEU A 49 17.31 14.19 36.99
C LEU A 49 16.42 13.22 36.19
N TYR A 50 15.12 13.23 36.49
CA TYR A 50 14.15 12.43 35.74
C TYR A 50 13.94 12.97 34.32
N ASN A 51 14.01 14.28 34.12
CA ASN A 51 14.01 14.87 32.79
C ASN A 51 15.24 14.43 31.99
N ILE A 52 16.42 14.50 32.59
CA ILE A 52 17.69 14.04 32.00
C ILE A 52 17.63 12.54 31.65
N LEU A 53 17.09 11.72 32.56
CA LEU A 53 16.86 10.29 32.28
C LEU A 53 15.94 10.10 31.07
N GLY A 54 14.83 10.82 31.04
CA GLY A 54 13.92 10.76 29.91
C GLY A 54 14.61 11.12 28.59
N ILE A 55 15.38 12.21 28.56
CA ILE A 55 16.13 12.64 27.35
C ILE A 55 17.14 11.55 26.92
N ALA A 56 17.91 10.99 27.88
CA ALA A 56 18.87 9.94 27.56
C ALA A 56 18.19 8.66 27.04
N GLN A 57 17.05 8.29 27.64
CA GLN A 57 16.26 7.12 27.26
C GLN A 57 15.59 7.30 25.89
N ASP A 58 15.05 8.49 25.59
CA ASP A 58 14.52 8.81 24.25
C ASP A 58 15.61 8.66 23.19
N GLY A 59 16.78 9.24 23.42
CA GLY A 59 17.90 9.15 22.49
C GLY A 59 18.45 7.72 22.34
N LEU A 60 18.21 6.83 23.30
CA LEU A 60 18.51 5.39 23.24
C LEU A 60 17.32 4.57 22.68
N SER A 61 16.28 5.19 22.21
CA SER A 61 15.02 4.56 21.76
C SER A 61 14.32 3.72 22.84
N LYS A 62 14.61 3.96 24.11
CA LYS A 62 13.93 3.36 25.27
C LYS A 62 12.68 4.14 25.65
N PHE A 63 11.79 4.36 24.67
CA PHE A 63 10.65 5.28 24.79
C PHE A 63 9.72 4.96 25.97
N SER A 64 9.46 3.68 26.26
CA SER A 64 8.63 3.27 27.39
C SER A 64 9.22 3.67 28.75
N ASP A 65 10.55 3.67 28.88
CA ASP A 65 11.22 4.11 30.11
C ASP A 65 11.28 5.64 30.18
N ALA A 66 11.47 6.32 29.04
CA ALA A 66 11.36 7.77 28.92
C ALA A 66 9.99 8.28 29.41
N VAL A 67 8.88 7.63 28.99
CA VAL A 67 7.52 7.94 29.49
C VAL A 67 7.46 7.88 31.02
N LYS A 68 8.02 6.83 31.65
CA LYS A 68 8.05 6.71 33.14
C LYS A 68 8.85 7.85 33.76
N SER A 69 10.02 8.15 33.19
CA SER A 69 10.90 9.21 33.70
C SER A 69 10.25 10.60 33.61
N TYR A 70 9.69 10.96 32.45
CA TYR A 70 8.99 12.24 32.29
C TYR A 70 7.74 12.33 33.16
N THR A 71 6.95 11.24 33.28
CA THR A 71 5.79 11.20 34.17
C THR A 71 6.23 11.46 35.63
N LYS A 72 7.35 10.89 36.07
CA LYS A 72 7.88 11.16 37.41
C LYS A 72 8.36 12.61 37.56
N ALA A 73 9.05 13.17 36.56
CA ALA A 73 9.46 14.56 36.52
C ALA A 73 8.25 15.50 36.67
N ILE A 74 7.18 15.25 35.90
CA ILE A 74 5.93 16.02 35.95
C ILE A 74 5.26 15.91 37.32
N SER A 75 5.27 14.74 37.94
CA SER A 75 4.70 14.59 39.31
C SER A 75 5.41 15.42 40.34
N LEU A 76 6.68 15.76 40.12
CA LEU A 76 7.49 16.62 40.99
C LEU A 76 7.40 18.12 40.63
N GLN A 77 7.26 18.39 39.31
CA GLN A 77 7.20 19.76 38.78
C GLN A 77 6.13 19.85 37.66
N PRO A 78 4.85 20.01 38.00
CA PRO A 78 3.74 19.85 37.05
C PRO A 78 3.56 21.02 36.05
N ASN A 79 4.16 22.16 36.31
CA ASN A 79 3.93 23.39 35.53
C ASN A 79 5.13 23.74 34.62
N THR A 80 5.89 22.78 34.19
CA THR A 80 7.02 22.95 33.25
C THR A 80 6.58 22.50 31.84
N PRO A 81 6.43 23.43 30.88
CA PRO A 81 5.96 23.11 29.53
C PRO A 81 6.80 22.03 28.84
N ASP A 82 8.15 22.13 28.95
CA ASP A 82 9.09 21.20 28.31
C ASP A 82 8.92 19.75 28.79
N LEU A 83 8.55 19.51 30.06
CA LEU A 83 8.31 18.15 30.53
C LEU A 83 7.09 17.51 29.87
N HIS A 84 6.02 18.28 29.68
CA HIS A 84 4.83 17.81 28.97
C HIS A 84 5.10 17.64 27.50
N PHE A 85 5.89 18.51 26.90
CA PHE A 85 6.32 18.38 25.50
C PHE A 85 7.15 17.11 25.29
N ASN A 86 8.17 16.87 26.12
CA ASN A 86 9.02 15.68 26.05
C ASN A 86 8.21 14.39 26.31
N LEU A 87 7.28 14.41 27.27
CA LEU A 87 6.36 13.29 27.49
C LEU A 87 5.52 13.02 26.24
N GLY A 88 5.03 14.07 25.58
CA GLY A 88 4.28 13.96 24.33
C GLY A 88 5.08 13.28 23.22
N ILE A 89 6.37 13.62 23.06
CA ILE A 89 7.27 12.97 22.10
C ILE A 89 7.43 11.49 22.43
N ALA A 90 7.75 11.14 23.68
CA ALA A 90 7.94 9.75 24.09
C ALA A 90 6.66 8.91 23.91
N LEU A 91 5.49 9.48 24.23
CA LEU A 91 4.19 8.83 24.03
C LEU A 91 3.87 8.61 22.55
N ALA A 92 4.16 9.60 21.69
CA ALA A 92 3.97 9.45 20.24
C ALA A 92 4.86 8.35 19.65
N ASN A 93 6.10 8.23 20.13
CA ASN A 93 7.05 7.19 19.69
C ASN A 93 6.65 5.77 20.13
N VAL A 94 5.90 5.62 21.24
CA VAL A 94 5.32 4.30 21.62
C VAL A 94 3.93 4.08 21.04
N GLY A 95 3.42 4.97 20.18
CA GLY A 95 2.12 4.84 19.54
C GLY A 95 0.90 5.23 20.42
N ARG A 96 1.12 5.81 21.62
CA ARG A 96 0.06 6.26 22.53
C ARG A 96 -0.40 7.68 22.15
N LEU A 97 -1.03 7.78 20.97
CA LEU A 97 -1.32 9.07 20.32
C LEU A 97 -2.29 9.95 21.09
N GLU A 98 -3.31 9.38 21.74
CA GLU A 98 -4.29 10.12 22.54
C GLU A 98 -3.62 10.79 23.75
N GLU A 99 -2.73 10.08 24.43
CA GLU A 99 -2.02 10.60 25.58
C GLU A 99 -0.95 11.63 25.18
N ALA A 100 -0.32 11.43 24.02
CA ALA A 100 0.57 12.44 23.42
C ALA A 100 -0.18 13.74 23.14
N THR A 101 -1.37 13.66 22.57
CA THR A 101 -2.26 14.80 22.32
C THR A 101 -2.55 15.58 23.61
N VAL A 102 -2.89 14.89 24.70
CA VAL A 102 -3.14 15.51 26.01
C VAL A 102 -1.88 16.21 26.54
N SER A 103 -0.73 15.56 26.39
CA SER A 103 0.56 16.09 26.86
C SER A 103 0.96 17.37 26.12
N TYR A 104 0.86 17.38 24.78
CA TYR A 104 1.15 18.58 23.97
C TYR A 104 0.17 19.72 24.28
N ARG A 105 -1.13 19.44 24.41
CA ARG A 105 -2.12 20.46 24.81
C ARG A 105 -1.79 21.05 26.17
N LYS A 106 -1.27 20.27 27.09
CA LYS A 106 -0.84 20.77 28.40
C LYS A 106 0.42 21.65 28.29
N ALA A 107 1.40 21.26 27.48
CA ALA A 107 2.57 22.10 27.19
C ALA A 107 2.16 23.45 26.59
N ILE A 108 1.25 23.45 25.60
CA ILE A 108 0.70 24.65 24.96
C ILE A 108 -0.05 25.53 25.98
N ALA A 109 -0.87 24.94 26.85
CA ALA A 109 -1.59 25.68 27.88
C ALA A 109 -0.67 26.36 28.85
N LEU A 110 0.53 25.81 29.12
CA LEU A 110 1.56 26.40 29.97
C LEU A 110 2.43 27.42 29.22
N ASN A 111 2.65 27.21 27.93
CA ASN A 111 3.38 28.14 27.07
C ASN A 111 2.66 28.28 25.72
N PRO A 112 1.78 29.29 25.55
CA PRO A 112 1.03 29.49 24.30
C PRO A 112 1.89 29.83 23.07
N ASN A 113 3.16 30.15 23.24
CA ASN A 113 4.08 30.42 22.13
C ASN A 113 5.02 29.23 21.80
N PHE A 114 4.69 28.03 22.28
CA PHE A 114 5.51 26.84 22.08
C PHE A 114 5.24 26.24 20.69
N PHE A 115 5.84 26.81 19.65
CA PHE A 115 5.56 26.43 18.25
C PHE A 115 5.88 24.96 17.95
N GLU A 116 6.95 24.39 18.56
CA GLU A 116 7.27 22.96 18.38
C GLU A 116 6.16 22.06 18.94
N ALA A 117 5.52 22.45 20.05
CA ALA A 117 4.42 21.69 20.62
C ALA A 117 3.18 21.71 19.71
N TYR A 118 2.88 22.84 19.07
CA TYR A 118 1.85 22.92 18.04
C TYR A 118 2.19 22.05 16.83
N GLY A 119 3.43 22.11 16.33
CA GLY A 119 3.89 21.30 15.21
C GLY A 119 3.76 19.81 15.48
N ASN A 120 4.24 19.34 16.64
CA ASN A 120 4.16 17.94 17.03
C ASN A 120 2.72 17.49 17.33
N LEU A 121 1.89 18.35 17.89
CA LEU A 121 0.46 18.10 18.05
C LEU A 121 -0.22 17.93 16.70
N GLY A 122 0.10 18.79 15.73
CA GLY A 122 -0.38 18.64 14.34
C GLY A 122 -0.02 17.28 13.74
N THR A 123 1.23 16.84 13.93
CA THR A 123 1.70 15.53 13.43
C THR A 123 0.93 14.35 14.07
N VAL A 124 0.67 14.42 15.37
CA VAL A 124 -0.09 13.38 16.08
C VAL A 124 -1.55 13.37 15.63
N LEU A 125 -2.17 14.54 15.47
CA LEU A 125 -3.55 14.66 14.99
C LEU A 125 -3.69 14.16 13.53
N GLN A 126 -2.72 14.44 12.66
CA GLN A 126 -2.69 13.91 11.28
C GLN A 126 -2.63 12.37 11.28
N LYS A 127 -1.78 11.77 12.13
CA LYS A 127 -1.72 10.31 12.30
C LYS A 127 -3.04 9.71 12.82
N GLN A 128 -3.83 10.47 13.56
CA GLN A 128 -5.17 10.11 14.04
C GLN A 128 -6.27 10.35 12.98
N GLY A 129 -5.94 10.89 11.82
CA GLY A 129 -6.90 11.25 10.76
C GLY A 129 -7.68 12.53 11.03
N LEU A 130 -7.32 13.31 12.06
CA LEU A 130 -7.96 14.56 12.45
C LEU A 130 -7.32 15.74 11.67
N LEU A 131 -7.50 15.73 10.34
CA LEU A 131 -6.78 16.63 9.41
C LEU A 131 -7.07 18.11 9.65
N GLU A 132 -8.32 18.50 9.88
CA GLU A 132 -8.69 19.89 10.13
C GLU A 132 -7.97 20.46 11.37
N ASP A 133 -7.95 19.67 12.46
CA ASP A 133 -7.26 20.06 13.69
C ASP A 133 -5.73 20.10 13.49
N ALA A 134 -5.17 19.15 12.73
CA ALA A 134 -3.75 19.14 12.38
C ALA A 134 -3.36 20.41 11.63
N ILE A 135 -4.08 20.76 10.57
CA ILE A 135 -3.87 21.96 9.75
C ILE A 135 -3.94 23.23 10.62
N LYS A 136 -4.93 23.31 11.50
CA LYS A 136 -5.05 24.45 12.43
C LYS A 136 -3.81 24.59 13.32
N ASN A 137 -3.31 23.50 13.87
CA ASN A 137 -2.14 23.52 14.74
C ASN A 137 -0.86 23.86 13.94
N TYR A 138 -0.66 23.33 12.75
CA TYR A 138 0.48 23.71 11.88
C TYR A 138 0.45 25.19 11.51
N ARG A 139 -0.72 25.75 11.15
CA ARG A 139 -0.87 27.19 10.89
C ARG A 139 -0.53 28.03 12.12
N THR A 140 -0.94 27.59 13.31
CA THR A 140 -0.59 28.27 14.55
C THR A 140 0.91 28.23 14.81
N ALA A 141 1.55 27.08 14.64
CA ALA A 141 2.99 26.93 14.75
C ALA A 141 3.73 27.91 13.84
N LEU A 142 3.36 27.96 12.54
CA LEU A 142 3.93 28.86 11.55
C LEU A 142 3.68 30.33 11.85
N SER A 143 2.54 30.69 12.45
CA SER A 143 2.26 32.07 12.87
C SER A 143 3.16 32.55 14.02
N ILE A 144 3.70 31.62 14.80
CA ILE A 144 4.65 31.93 15.90
C ILE A 144 6.08 31.90 15.37
N HIS A 145 6.42 30.91 14.58
CA HIS A 145 7.74 30.73 14.00
C HIS A 145 7.65 30.10 12.62
N GLU A 146 8.09 30.82 11.59
CA GLU A 146 8.17 30.27 10.24
C GLU A 146 9.43 29.42 10.07
N ASP A 147 9.24 28.19 9.60
CA ASP A 147 10.33 27.27 9.31
C ASP A 147 9.94 26.32 8.15
N PRO A 148 10.92 25.80 7.40
CA PRO A 148 10.64 24.97 6.20
C PRO A 148 9.92 23.66 6.56
N ARG A 149 10.15 23.08 7.75
CA ARG A 149 9.44 21.84 8.19
C ARG A 149 7.99 22.12 8.53
N GLY A 150 7.70 23.29 9.11
CA GLY A 150 6.33 23.72 9.38
C GLY A 150 5.52 23.81 8.07
N HIS A 151 6.08 24.43 7.04
CA HIS A 151 5.47 24.51 5.73
C HIS A 151 5.33 23.12 5.08
N PHE A 152 6.36 22.27 5.15
CA PHE A 152 6.30 20.90 4.66
C PHE A 152 5.18 20.10 5.32
N ASN A 153 5.10 20.11 6.65
CA ASN A 153 4.08 19.40 7.41
C ASN A 153 2.66 19.90 7.09
N LEU A 154 2.49 21.23 6.96
CA LEU A 154 1.20 21.79 6.56
C LEU A 154 0.84 21.39 5.13
N GLY A 155 1.81 21.39 4.21
CA GLY A 155 1.63 20.93 2.84
C GLY A 155 1.17 19.46 2.79
N THR A 156 1.79 18.57 3.58
CA THR A 156 1.39 17.15 3.63
C THR A 156 -0.02 16.97 4.17
N ALA A 157 -0.41 17.70 5.24
CA ALA A 157 -1.75 17.63 5.78
C ALA A 157 -2.83 18.17 4.82
N LEU A 158 -2.51 19.23 4.08
CA LEU A 158 -3.40 19.79 3.04
C LEU A 158 -3.57 18.84 1.86
N ARG A 159 -2.50 18.15 1.44
CA ARG A 159 -2.57 17.10 0.43
C ARG A 159 -3.47 15.95 0.89
N ASP A 160 -3.30 15.47 2.11
CA ASP A 160 -4.12 14.40 2.69
C ASP A 160 -5.61 14.81 2.78
N GLU A 161 -5.90 16.12 2.92
CA GLU A 161 -7.25 16.70 2.87
C GLU A 161 -7.76 16.91 1.43
N GLY A 162 -6.91 16.70 0.40
CA GLY A 162 -7.24 16.91 -1.01
C GLY A 162 -7.11 18.36 -1.50
N LYS A 163 -6.56 19.27 -0.70
CA LYS A 163 -6.34 20.68 -1.02
C LYS A 163 -5.00 20.88 -1.75
N LEU A 164 -4.92 20.38 -2.98
CA LEU A 164 -3.66 20.30 -3.73
C LEU A 164 -3.02 21.67 -4.00
N ASP A 165 -3.79 22.71 -4.35
CA ASP A 165 -3.25 24.05 -4.63
C ASP A 165 -2.57 24.67 -3.41
N ASP A 166 -3.21 24.55 -2.24
CA ASP A 166 -2.65 25.03 -0.99
C ASP A 166 -1.39 24.23 -0.60
N ALA A 167 -1.42 22.90 -0.77
CA ALA A 167 -0.29 22.02 -0.52
C ALA A 167 0.93 22.42 -1.38
N ILE A 168 0.74 22.61 -2.68
CA ILE A 168 1.77 23.08 -3.63
C ILE A 168 2.36 24.39 -3.18
N SER A 169 1.53 25.36 -2.77
CA SER A 169 2.00 26.64 -2.26
C SER A 169 2.92 26.48 -1.06
N HIS A 170 2.56 25.63 -0.10
CA HIS A 170 3.35 25.39 1.09
C HIS A 170 4.64 24.60 0.81
N PHE A 171 4.64 23.62 -0.08
CA PHE A 171 5.87 22.94 -0.51
C PHE A 171 6.82 23.91 -1.20
N ARG A 172 6.33 24.82 -2.05
CA ARG A 172 7.16 25.88 -2.67
C ARG A 172 7.75 26.83 -1.63
N GLN A 173 7.01 27.17 -0.58
CA GLN A 173 7.53 27.98 0.53
C GLN A 173 8.63 27.24 1.30
N ALA A 174 8.44 25.96 1.61
CA ALA A 174 9.46 25.13 2.24
C ALA A 174 10.75 25.08 1.41
N ILE A 175 10.64 24.90 0.08
CA ILE A 175 11.75 24.89 -0.86
C ILE A 175 12.41 26.26 -0.96
N ALA A 176 11.65 27.35 -0.97
CA ALA A 176 12.21 28.71 -1.01
C ALA A 176 13.05 29.02 0.23
N MET A 177 12.63 28.53 1.41
CA MET A 177 13.39 28.68 2.66
C MET A 177 14.58 27.71 2.75
N PHE A 178 14.42 26.49 2.26
CA PHE A 178 15.46 25.46 2.25
C PHE A 178 15.52 24.75 0.90
N PRO A 179 16.27 25.28 -0.09
CA PRO A 179 16.33 24.74 -1.45
C PRO A 179 16.76 23.27 -1.57
N ASN A 180 17.52 22.78 -0.60
CA ASN A 180 18.00 21.39 -0.57
C ASN A 180 17.04 20.44 0.15
N TYR A 181 15.75 20.76 0.27
CA TYR A 181 14.76 19.94 0.92
C TYR A 181 14.19 18.88 -0.05
N ALA A 182 14.90 17.77 -0.21
CA ALA A 182 14.56 16.73 -1.18
C ALA A 182 13.13 16.23 -1.05
N ASP A 183 12.66 15.94 0.19
CA ASP A 183 11.28 15.49 0.41
C ASP A 183 10.26 16.53 -0.06
N ALA A 184 10.50 17.82 0.15
CA ALA A 184 9.57 18.86 -0.29
C ALA A 184 9.45 18.92 -1.82
N HIS A 185 10.56 18.73 -2.54
CA HIS A 185 10.54 18.60 -4.01
C HIS A 185 9.75 17.37 -4.45
N ASN A 186 9.96 16.20 -3.82
CA ASN A 186 9.22 15.00 -4.16
C ASN A 186 7.71 15.18 -3.94
N TYR A 187 7.29 15.66 -2.78
CA TYR A 187 5.87 15.88 -2.47
C TYR A 187 5.22 16.96 -3.34
N LEU A 188 5.98 17.99 -3.74
CA LEU A 188 5.55 18.94 -4.77
C LEU A 188 5.26 18.23 -6.09
N GLY A 189 6.16 17.34 -6.53
CA GLY A 189 5.99 16.53 -7.73
C GLY A 189 4.74 15.63 -7.66
N GLU A 190 4.49 14.98 -6.52
CA GLU A 190 3.28 14.17 -6.32
C GLU A 190 2.00 15.01 -6.46
N CYS A 191 1.93 16.18 -5.82
CA CYS A 191 0.76 17.06 -5.93
C CYS A 191 0.55 17.56 -7.37
N LEU A 192 1.63 17.92 -8.08
CA LEU A 192 1.57 18.35 -9.48
C LEU A 192 1.09 17.25 -10.41
N ARG A 193 1.55 15.99 -10.19
CA ARG A 193 1.05 14.80 -10.90
C ARG A 193 -0.44 14.62 -10.68
N ASP A 194 -0.89 14.70 -9.42
CA ASP A 194 -2.29 14.51 -9.05
C ASP A 194 -3.20 15.61 -9.61
N GLN A 195 -2.64 16.80 -9.92
CA GLN A 195 -3.31 17.86 -10.71
C GLN A 195 -3.25 17.63 -12.22
N GLY A 196 -2.53 16.62 -12.71
CA GLY A 196 -2.33 16.36 -14.13
C GLY A 196 -1.20 17.20 -14.76
N ASN A 197 -0.47 17.99 -13.98
CA ASN A 197 0.69 18.77 -14.47
C ASN A 197 1.96 17.90 -14.46
N MET A 198 2.04 16.99 -15.43
CA MET A 198 3.07 15.95 -15.48
C MET A 198 4.47 16.52 -15.76
N GLU A 199 4.58 17.59 -16.55
CA GLU A 199 5.87 18.19 -16.91
C GLU A 199 6.58 18.76 -15.66
N ASP A 200 5.86 19.55 -14.87
CA ASP A 200 6.41 20.13 -13.63
C ASP A 200 6.63 19.06 -12.55
N ALA A 201 5.79 18.00 -12.51
CA ALA A 201 5.99 16.88 -11.62
C ALA A 201 7.32 16.18 -11.89
N ILE A 202 7.61 15.84 -13.14
CA ILE A 202 8.88 15.21 -13.56
C ILE A 202 10.07 16.08 -13.17
N LYS A 203 9.98 17.40 -13.40
CA LYS A 203 11.04 18.33 -13.00
C LYS A 203 11.27 18.28 -11.49
N SER A 204 10.22 18.28 -10.69
CA SER A 204 10.32 18.19 -9.23
C SER A 204 10.98 16.88 -8.77
N TYR A 205 10.67 15.75 -9.41
CA TYR A 205 11.35 14.48 -9.14
C TYR A 205 12.82 14.52 -9.55
N GLN A 206 13.15 15.14 -10.69
CA GLN A 206 14.54 15.32 -11.11
C GLN A 206 15.34 16.20 -10.12
N ASP A 207 14.74 17.28 -9.63
CA ASP A 207 15.34 18.13 -8.60
C ASP A 207 15.57 17.31 -7.30
N THR A 208 14.61 16.48 -6.91
CA THR A 208 14.76 15.56 -5.77
C THR A 208 15.96 14.63 -5.96
N LEU A 209 16.07 14.00 -7.13
CA LEU A 209 17.14 13.03 -7.43
C LEU A 209 18.50 13.70 -7.61
N ALA A 210 18.54 14.97 -8.02
CA ALA A 210 19.77 15.76 -8.05
C ALA A 210 20.30 16.02 -6.62
N LEU A 211 19.40 16.20 -5.65
CA LEU A 211 19.75 16.40 -4.23
C LEU A 211 20.05 15.05 -3.53
N ASN A 212 19.27 14.03 -3.81
CA ASN A 212 19.41 12.68 -3.24
C ASN A 212 19.14 11.62 -4.31
N PRO A 213 20.17 11.11 -5.00
CA PRO A 213 20.01 10.09 -6.06
C PRO A 213 19.33 8.80 -5.61
N ASN A 214 19.38 8.51 -4.30
CA ASN A 214 18.77 7.30 -3.71
C ASN A 214 17.42 7.60 -3.03
N HIS A 215 16.78 8.72 -3.32
CA HIS A 215 15.47 9.04 -2.77
C HIS A 215 14.43 8.04 -3.27
N ALA A 216 13.94 7.18 -2.38
CA ALA A 216 13.08 6.05 -2.73
C ALA A 216 11.81 6.49 -3.49
N GLY A 217 11.05 7.46 -2.95
CA GLY A 217 9.82 7.95 -3.55
C GLY A 217 10.03 8.58 -4.94
N ALA A 218 11.08 9.40 -5.11
CA ALA A 218 11.36 10.03 -6.39
C ALA A 218 11.82 9.03 -7.45
N ASN A 219 12.62 8.02 -7.07
CA ASN A 219 12.97 6.92 -7.97
C ASN A 219 11.73 6.13 -8.37
N TYR A 220 10.83 5.81 -7.43
CA TYR A 220 9.58 5.12 -7.73
C TYR A 220 8.70 5.92 -8.70
N ASN A 221 8.45 7.20 -8.41
CA ASN A 221 7.62 8.08 -9.22
C ASN A 221 8.18 8.27 -10.65
N MET A 222 9.51 8.43 -10.79
CA MET A 222 10.16 8.46 -12.10
C MET A 222 10.06 7.14 -12.83
N GLY A 223 10.28 6.02 -12.14
CA GLY A 223 10.13 4.69 -12.70
C GLY A 223 8.70 4.43 -13.18
N GLU A 224 7.70 4.79 -12.41
CA GLU A 224 6.28 4.68 -12.77
C GLU A 224 5.93 5.54 -14.00
N PHE A 225 6.38 6.79 -14.03
CA PHE A 225 6.19 7.66 -15.19
C PHE A 225 6.79 7.05 -16.47
N LEU A 226 8.02 6.57 -16.40
CA LEU A 226 8.70 5.94 -17.54
C LEU A 226 8.04 4.64 -17.97
N TYR A 227 7.56 3.85 -17.01
CA TYR A 227 6.78 2.63 -17.23
C TYR A 227 5.50 2.94 -18.03
N LEU A 228 4.71 3.92 -17.59
CA LEU A 228 3.48 4.33 -18.27
C LEU A 228 3.75 4.93 -19.66
N ALA A 229 4.88 5.58 -19.84
CA ALA A 229 5.35 6.10 -21.13
C ALA A 229 5.92 5.01 -22.07
N GLY A 230 5.99 3.76 -21.64
CA GLY A 230 6.58 2.63 -22.39
C GLY A 230 8.12 2.70 -22.49
N ARG A 231 8.78 3.57 -21.72
CA ARG A 231 10.26 3.70 -21.67
C ARG A 231 10.85 2.70 -20.68
N PHE A 232 10.57 1.41 -20.93
CA PHE A 232 10.85 0.32 -19.99
C PHE A 232 12.33 0.18 -19.63
N ASP A 233 13.24 0.44 -20.58
CA ASP A 233 14.69 0.35 -20.34
C ASP A 233 15.15 1.28 -19.22
N GLU A 234 14.67 2.52 -19.26
CA GLU A 234 14.99 3.52 -18.23
C GLU A 234 14.21 3.30 -16.95
N ALA A 235 12.94 2.87 -17.06
CA ALA A 235 12.09 2.60 -15.91
C ALA A 235 12.68 1.54 -14.97
N ALA A 236 13.27 0.48 -15.52
CA ALA A 236 13.85 -0.63 -14.75
C ALA A 236 14.87 -0.14 -13.71
N ASP A 237 15.79 0.73 -14.11
CA ASP A 237 16.86 1.23 -13.26
C ASP A 237 16.35 2.16 -12.13
N PHE A 238 15.30 2.93 -12.40
CA PHE A 238 14.65 3.77 -11.40
C PHE A 238 13.86 2.95 -10.39
N LEU A 239 13.08 1.98 -10.85
CA LEU A 239 12.31 1.09 -9.99
C LEU A 239 13.22 0.27 -9.08
N GLU A 240 14.36 -0.24 -9.60
CA GLU A 240 15.34 -0.95 -8.79
C GLU A 240 15.93 -0.07 -7.68
N ARG A 241 16.24 1.19 -7.97
CA ARG A 241 16.76 2.13 -6.97
C ARG A 241 15.73 2.54 -5.92
N SER A 242 14.44 2.46 -6.25
CA SER A 242 13.37 2.83 -5.31
C SER A 242 13.26 1.87 -4.13
N GLN A 243 13.36 0.57 -4.38
CA GLN A 243 13.15 -0.52 -3.42
C GLN A 243 11.86 -0.38 -2.61
N LEU A 244 10.82 0.24 -3.20
CA LEU A 244 9.51 0.43 -2.59
C LEU A 244 8.50 -0.60 -3.09
N ASP A 245 7.77 -1.19 -2.16
CA ASP A 245 6.63 -2.09 -2.40
C ASP A 245 6.91 -3.18 -3.48
N ASP A 246 6.31 -3.06 -4.66
CA ASP A 246 6.36 -4.02 -5.77
C ASP A 246 7.49 -3.76 -6.78
N TRP A 247 8.56 -3.06 -6.36
CA TRP A 247 9.65 -2.66 -7.25
C TRP A 247 10.29 -3.84 -8.01
N GLN A 248 10.42 -5.00 -7.37
CA GLN A 248 11.04 -6.19 -7.98
C GLN A 248 10.22 -6.69 -9.17
N GLU A 249 8.91 -6.78 -8.98
CA GLU A 249 8.00 -7.23 -10.03
C GLU A 249 7.98 -6.27 -11.21
N ARG A 250 7.87 -4.98 -10.92
CA ARG A 250 7.85 -3.93 -11.94
C ARG A 250 9.18 -3.77 -12.65
N ALA A 251 10.30 -3.83 -11.93
CA ALA A 251 11.62 -3.78 -12.53
C ALA A 251 11.84 -4.99 -13.46
N LEU A 252 11.48 -6.20 -13.04
CA LEU A 252 11.54 -7.40 -13.87
C LEU A 252 10.65 -7.28 -15.11
N TYR A 253 9.43 -6.79 -14.97
CA TYR A 253 8.56 -6.52 -16.11
C TYR A 253 9.23 -5.57 -17.11
N CYS A 254 9.78 -4.46 -16.60
CA CYS A 254 10.48 -3.47 -17.42
C CYS A 254 11.70 -4.07 -18.14
N LEU A 255 12.54 -4.83 -17.43
CA LEU A 255 13.68 -5.54 -18.04
C LEU A 255 13.22 -6.49 -19.14
N TYR A 256 12.12 -7.21 -18.91
CA TYR A 256 11.57 -8.15 -19.88
C TYR A 256 11.02 -7.43 -21.13
N LYS A 257 10.24 -6.36 -20.95
CA LYS A 257 9.70 -5.53 -22.06
C LYS A 257 10.82 -4.82 -22.83
N ALA A 258 11.87 -4.39 -22.15
CA ALA A 258 13.07 -3.78 -22.76
C ALA A 258 13.99 -4.80 -23.45
N LYS A 259 13.67 -6.10 -23.37
CA LYS A 259 14.48 -7.22 -23.91
C LYS A 259 15.87 -7.34 -23.26
N ARG A 260 16.07 -6.84 -22.04
CA ARG A 260 17.29 -7.04 -21.22
C ARG A 260 17.23 -8.44 -20.57
N PHE A 261 17.20 -9.47 -21.39
CA PHE A 261 16.88 -10.84 -20.96
C PHE A 261 17.91 -11.46 -20.01
N ASP A 262 19.20 -11.13 -20.17
CA ASP A 262 20.26 -11.66 -19.29
C ASP A 262 20.14 -11.08 -17.87
N GLU A 263 19.83 -9.79 -17.76
CA GLU A 263 19.59 -9.14 -16.48
C GLU A 263 18.30 -9.63 -15.85
N PHE A 264 17.22 -9.71 -16.63
CA PHE A 264 15.96 -10.30 -16.20
C PHE A 264 16.19 -11.69 -15.58
N LYS A 265 16.89 -12.57 -16.32
CA LYS A 265 17.18 -13.94 -15.85
C LYS A 265 17.98 -13.93 -14.56
N THR A 266 19.03 -13.11 -14.48
CA THR A 266 19.87 -13.00 -13.30
C THR A 266 19.06 -12.57 -12.06
N ARG A 267 18.22 -11.56 -12.19
CA ARG A 267 17.35 -11.07 -11.10
C ARG A 267 16.29 -12.08 -10.70
N LEU A 268 15.65 -12.72 -11.69
CA LEU A 268 14.65 -13.75 -11.42
C LEU A 268 15.27 -14.94 -10.66
N ASP A 269 16.46 -15.40 -11.06
CA ASP A 269 17.17 -16.49 -10.37
C ASP A 269 17.57 -16.11 -8.94
N GLU A 270 17.91 -14.85 -8.70
CA GLU A 270 18.18 -14.35 -7.36
C GLU A 270 16.91 -14.38 -6.49
N ILE A 271 15.78 -13.93 -7.01
CA ILE A 271 14.49 -13.98 -6.31
C ILE A 271 14.13 -15.43 -5.98
N VAL A 272 14.21 -16.33 -6.95
CA VAL A 272 13.94 -17.77 -6.77
C VAL A 272 14.80 -18.37 -5.66
N ARG A 273 16.08 -17.99 -5.59
CA ARG A 273 17.04 -18.50 -4.61
C ARG A 273 16.85 -17.92 -3.21
N THR A 274 16.46 -16.65 -3.11
CA THR A 274 16.46 -15.91 -1.82
C THR A 274 15.10 -15.90 -1.14
N HIS A 275 14.01 -15.95 -1.90
CA HIS A 275 12.66 -15.95 -1.35
C HIS A 275 12.26 -17.35 -0.89
N LYS A 276 11.82 -17.46 0.37
CA LYS A 276 11.30 -18.73 0.93
C LYS A 276 9.97 -19.15 0.33
N LYS A 277 9.20 -18.19 -0.18
CA LYS A 277 7.88 -18.39 -0.79
C LYS A 277 7.85 -17.70 -2.15
N HIS A 278 7.19 -18.33 -3.09
CA HIS A 278 6.96 -17.79 -4.43
C HIS A 278 5.49 -17.34 -4.52
N ASP A 279 5.16 -16.25 -3.82
CA ASP A 279 3.79 -15.81 -3.59
C ASP A 279 3.32 -14.63 -4.47
N ALA A 280 4.10 -14.28 -5.49
CA ALA A 280 3.76 -13.22 -6.44
C ALA A 280 3.23 -13.79 -7.77
N PRO A 281 1.92 -13.72 -8.06
CA PRO A 281 1.34 -14.20 -9.33
C PRO A 281 1.95 -13.56 -10.56
N PHE A 282 2.26 -12.26 -10.49
CA PHE A 282 2.85 -11.53 -11.60
C PHE A 282 4.27 -12.03 -11.96
N LEU A 283 5.08 -12.35 -10.96
CA LEU A 283 6.38 -13.00 -11.20
C LEU A 283 6.24 -14.37 -11.86
N GLN A 284 5.21 -15.14 -11.51
CA GLN A 284 4.91 -16.39 -12.21
C GLN A 284 4.61 -16.14 -13.68
N THR A 285 3.81 -15.13 -14.02
CA THR A 285 3.52 -14.78 -15.41
C THR A 285 4.81 -14.53 -16.19
N LEU A 286 5.68 -13.68 -15.63
CA LEU A 286 6.97 -13.34 -16.25
C LEU A 286 7.89 -14.56 -16.39
N SER A 287 8.01 -15.35 -15.30
CA SER A 287 8.87 -16.54 -15.25
C SER A 287 8.40 -17.60 -16.25
N THR A 288 7.10 -17.92 -16.27
CA THR A 288 6.53 -18.91 -17.19
C THR A 288 6.65 -18.46 -18.63
N HIS A 289 6.36 -17.18 -18.92
CA HIS A 289 6.51 -16.65 -20.27
C HIS A 289 7.96 -16.70 -20.75
N TYR A 290 8.92 -16.29 -19.88
CA TYR A 290 10.35 -16.37 -20.18
C TYR A 290 10.79 -17.82 -20.43
N ALA A 291 10.42 -18.73 -19.53
CA ALA A 291 10.78 -20.15 -19.65
C ALA A 291 10.28 -20.75 -20.98
N LYS A 292 9.04 -20.45 -21.37
CA LYS A 292 8.46 -20.89 -22.63
C LYS A 292 9.16 -20.24 -23.83
N ASN A 293 9.45 -18.93 -23.74
CA ASN A 293 10.03 -18.14 -24.82
C ASN A 293 11.48 -18.56 -25.15
N PHE A 294 12.23 -19.06 -24.18
CA PHE A 294 13.63 -19.44 -24.32
C PHE A 294 13.89 -20.96 -24.20
N GLY A 295 12.85 -21.77 -23.98
CA GLY A 295 12.98 -23.21 -23.85
C GLY A 295 13.77 -23.65 -22.61
N VAL A 296 13.66 -22.90 -21.51
CA VAL A 296 14.33 -23.18 -20.24
C VAL A 296 13.33 -23.61 -19.16
N GLU A 297 13.84 -24.14 -18.04
CA GLU A 297 12.99 -24.54 -16.91
C GLU A 297 12.42 -23.31 -16.19
N ASP A 298 11.12 -23.38 -15.83
CA ASP A 298 10.47 -22.43 -14.94
C ASP A 298 10.72 -22.81 -13.49
N ASN A 299 11.52 -22.00 -12.78
CA ASN A 299 11.91 -22.26 -11.39
C ASN A 299 11.10 -21.47 -10.38
N TYR A 300 10.27 -20.51 -10.81
CA TYR A 300 9.36 -19.80 -9.91
C TYR A 300 8.08 -20.63 -9.70
N ASN A 301 7.75 -21.00 -8.47
CA ASN A 301 6.69 -21.95 -8.17
C ASN A 301 5.52 -21.34 -7.39
N PHE A 302 4.94 -20.25 -7.91
CA PHE A 302 3.61 -19.87 -7.49
C PHE A 302 2.59 -20.89 -8.03
N CYS A 303 2.61 -21.12 -9.37
CA CYS A 303 1.76 -22.06 -10.06
C CYS A 303 2.35 -22.39 -11.44
N LYS A 304 3.41 -23.20 -11.51
CA LYS A 304 4.17 -23.49 -12.75
C LYS A 304 3.31 -23.98 -13.92
N ASN A 305 2.33 -24.83 -13.64
CA ASN A 305 1.42 -25.40 -14.65
C ASN A 305 0.03 -24.79 -14.49
N GLY A 306 -0.09 -23.48 -14.63
CA GLY A 306 -1.34 -22.75 -14.38
C GLY A 306 -2.57 -23.29 -15.09
N PHE A 307 -2.39 -23.96 -16.25
CA PHE A 307 -3.47 -24.60 -16.99
C PHE A 307 -4.15 -25.74 -16.20
N ASP A 308 -3.40 -26.48 -15.40
CA ASP A 308 -3.91 -27.59 -14.60
C ASP A 308 -4.81 -27.11 -13.46
N PHE A 309 -4.75 -25.81 -13.14
CA PHE A 309 -5.49 -25.16 -12.07
C PHE A 309 -6.65 -24.31 -12.58
N VAL A 310 -7.02 -24.44 -13.85
CA VAL A 310 -8.27 -23.87 -14.36
C VAL A 310 -9.41 -24.77 -13.92
N TYR A 311 -10.38 -24.20 -13.22
CA TYR A 311 -11.51 -24.89 -12.62
C TYR A 311 -12.81 -24.33 -13.19
N GLN A 312 -13.68 -25.20 -13.68
CA GLN A 312 -15.03 -24.87 -14.10
C GLN A 312 -16.02 -25.73 -13.32
N ASN A 313 -17.05 -25.10 -12.79
CA ASN A 313 -18.15 -25.76 -12.11
C ASN A 313 -19.46 -24.97 -12.35
N SER A 314 -20.59 -25.53 -11.93
CA SER A 314 -21.90 -24.91 -12.08
C SER A 314 -22.46 -24.53 -10.71
N ILE A 315 -22.85 -23.28 -10.56
CA ILE A 315 -23.59 -22.80 -9.38
C ILE A 315 -25.06 -23.21 -9.55
N LYS A 316 -25.47 -24.23 -8.84
CA LYS A 316 -26.77 -24.88 -8.98
C LYS A 316 -27.94 -23.93 -8.93
N GLU A 317 -27.88 -22.92 -8.04
CA GLU A 317 -28.93 -21.90 -7.87
C GLU A 317 -29.09 -20.99 -9.09
N LEU A 318 -28.07 -20.87 -9.94
CA LEU A 318 -28.11 -20.09 -11.20
C LEU A 318 -28.44 -20.97 -12.40
N ALA A 319 -27.99 -22.22 -12.40
CA ALA A 319 -28.06 -23.12 -13.55
C ALA A 319 -29.44 -23.77 -13.73
N VAL A 320 -30.33 -23.71 -12.73
CA VAL A 320 -31.68 -24.26 -12.86
C VAL A 320 -32.52 -23.45 -13.87
N PRO A 321 -33.34 -24.10 -14.69
CA PRO A 321 -34.26 -23.41 -15.58
C PRO A 321 -35.13 -22.40 -14.81
N ASP A 322 -35.33 -21.23 -15.39
CA ASP A 322 -36.13 -20.14 -14.78
C ASP A 322 -35.67 -19.66 -13.41
N SER A 323 -34.38 -19.78 -13.08
CA SER A 323 -33.80 -19.37 -11.79
C SER A 323 -34.27 -17.96 -11.39
N GLN A 324 -34.96 -17.87 -10.26
CA GLN A 324 -35.36 -16.57 -9.69
C GLN A 324 -34.12 -15.79 -9.26
N PHE A 325 -33.10 -16.48 -8.73
CA PHE A 325 -31.85 -15.83 -8.31
C PHE A 325 -31.10 -15.19 -9.49
N LEU A 326 -31.08 -15.85 -10.66
CA LEU A 326 -30.54 -15.25 -11.88
C LEU A 326 -31.31 -14.00 -12.31
N LYS A 327 -32.64 -14.06 -12.26
CA LYS A 327 -33.50 -12.92 -12.57
C LYS A 327 -33.26 -11.73 -11.62
N ASP A 328 -33.11 -12.00 -10.33
CA ASP A 328 -32.80 -10.97 -9.31
C ASP A 328 -31.44 -10.32 -9.57
N LEU A 329 -30.39 -11.09 -9.87
CA LEU A 329 -29.06 -10.57 -10.23
C LEU A 329 -29.12 -9.68 -11.48
N LEU A 330 -29.79 -10.12 -12.52
CA LEU A 330 -29.94 -9.35 -13.77
C LEU A 330 -30.78 -8.08 -13.54
N ASN A 331 -31.81 -8.15 -12.68
CA ASN A 331 -32.59 -6.99 -12.28
C ASN A 331 -31.72 -5.96 -11.54
N ASP A 332 -30.90 -6.40 -10.59
CA ASP A 332 -30.03 -5.51 -9.83
C ASP A 332 -28.93 -4.90 -10.72
N ILE A 333 -28.34 -5.66 -11.64
CA ILE A 333 -27.40 -5.14 -12.65
C ILE A 333 -28.06 -4.07 -13.55
N ASN A 334 -29.34 -4.21 -13.87
CA ASN A 334 -30.05 -3.31 -14.79
C ASN A 334 -30.58 -2.04 -14.12
N ASN A 335 -31.04 -2.16 -12.87
CA ASN A 335 -31.85 -1.12 -12.21
C ASN A 335 -31.08 -0.40 -11.08
N THR A 336 -29.97 -0.92 -10.61
CA THR A 336 -29.16 -0.26 -9.59
C THR A 336 -28.24 0.79 -10.22
N ALA A 337 -28.11 1.94 -9.56
CA ALA A 337 -27.14 2.96 -9.94
C ALA A 337 -25.71 2.46 -9.63
N ILE A 338 -25.11 1.80 -10.60
CA ILE A 338 -23.73 1.32 -10.55
C ILE A 338 -22.92 2.16 -11.51
N GLU A 339 -21.89 2.79 -10.99
CA GLU A 339 -20.96 3.57 -11.79
C GLU A 339 -20.29 2.68 -12.84
N VAL A 340 -20.20 3.17 -14.07
CA VAL A 340 -19.60 2.45 -15.20
C VAL A 340 -18.22 3.04 -15.46
N ARG A 341 -17.21 2.18 -15.49
CA ARG A 341 -15.84 2.57 -15.79
C ARG A 341 -15.51 2.20 -17.25
N ALA A 342 -14.95 3.17 -17.98
CA ALA A 342 -14.35 2.89 -19.27
C ALA A 342 -12.96 2.24 -19.06
N GLN A 343 -12.73 1.11 -19.74
CA GLN A 343 -11.42 0.45 -19.74
C GLN A 343 -10.99 0.18 -21.18
N GLY A 344 -9.72 0.51 -21.50
CA GLY A 344 -9.19 0.39 -22.85
C GLY A 344 -9.17 -1.04 -23.40
N MET A 345 -9.20 -2.06 -22.53
CA MET A 345 -9.23 -3.47 -22.93
C MET A 345 -10.62 -4.01 -23.27
N ILE A 346 -11.70 -3.25 -23.05
CA ILE A 346 -13.08 -3.67 -23.33
C ILE A 346 -13.55 -3.04 -24.64
N ILE A 347 -13.82 -3.88 -25.62
CA ILE A 347 -14.33 -3.45 -26.92
C ILE A 347 -15.83 -3.79 -27.01
N ASN A 348 -16.65 -2.86 -27.50
CA ASN A 348 -18.10 -2.99 -27.62
C ASN A 348 -18.78 -3.50 -26.33
N GLY A 349 -18.36 -2.95 -25.19
CA GLY A 349 -18.86 -3.36 -23.90
C GLY A 349 -18.69 -2.30 -22.83
N LYS A 350 -19.09 -2.66 -21.61
CA LYS A 350 -18.91 -1.84 -20.40
C LYS A 350 -18.70 -2.72 -19.18
N GLN A 351 -18.03 -2.17 -18.19
CA GLN A 351 -17.90 -2.79 -16.88
C GLN A 351 -18.31 -1.84 -15.76
N SER A 352 -18.75 -2.39 -14.64
CA SER A 352 -19.01 -1.60 -13.43
C SER A 352 -17.74 -1.23 -12.70
N ALA A 353 -17.79 -0.13 -11.96
CA ALA A 353 -16.77 0.23 -10.96
C ALA A 353 -17.09 -0.41 -9.61
N GLY A 354 -16.07 -0.46 -8.74
CA GLY A 354 -16.19 -0.88 -7.33
C GLY A 354 -16.23 -2.39 -7.11
N ASN A 355 -16.73 -2.78 -5.93
CA ASN A 355 -16.82 -4.19 -5.52
C ASN A 355 -18.30 -4.57 -5.32
N LEU A 356 -18.88 -5.33 -6.26
CA LEU A 356 -20.28 -5.73 -6.24
C LEU A 356 -20.63 -6.56 -4.99
N PHE A 357 -19.74 -7.42 -4.53
CA PHE A 357 -20.02 -8.28 -3.37
C PHE A 357 -20.07 -7.53 -2.03
N LYS A 358 -19.55 -6.28 -1.99
CA LYS A 358 -19.66 -5.38 -0.82
C LYS A 358 -20.90 -4.47 -0.86
N ARG A 359 -21.73 -4.55 -1.92
CA ARG A 359 -22.92 -3.74 -2.08
C ARG A 359 -24.10 -4.23 -1.20
N PRO A 360 -25.07 -3.35 -0.91
CA PRO A 360 -26.20 -3.70 -0.05
C PRO A 360 -27.23 -4.64 -0.68
N GLU A 361 -27.26 -4.80 -2.01
CA GLU A 361 -28.20 -5.65 -2.73
C GLU A 361 -28.04 -7.12 -2.32
N ALA A 362 -29.16 -7.77 -2.01
CA ALA A 362 -29.15 -9.13 -1.47
C ALA A 362 -28.63 -10.17 -2.48
N SER A 363 -28.88 -9.93 -3.80
CA SER A 363 -28.43 -10.83 -4.86
C SER A 363 -26.92 -10.87 -4.99
N PHE A 364 -26.24 -9.70 -4.92
CA PHE A 364 -24.77 -9.62 -4.98
C PHE A 364 -24.11 -10.26 -3.76
N ARG A 365 -24.65 -10.03 -2.56
CA ARG A 365 -24.12 -10.66 -1.34
C ARG A 365 -24.28 -12.19 -1.39
N LYS A 366 -25.45 -12.67 -1.80
CA LYS A 366 -25.69 -14.11 -1.94
C LYS A 366 -24.74 -14.72 -2.98
N LEU A 367 -24.51 -14.06 -4.11
CA LEU A 367 -23.54 -14.53 -5.09
C LEU A 367 -22.12 -14.60 -4.49
N GLY A 368 -21.72 -13.57 -3.75
CA GLY A 368 -20.42 -13.55 -3.07
C GLY A 368 -20.21 -14.74 -2.15
N GLU A 369 -21.23 -15.14 -1.36
CA GLU A 369 -21.15 -16.33 -0.50
C GLU A 369 -21.06 -17.63 -1.31
N LEU A 370 -21.82 -17.76 -2.39
CA LEU A 370 -21.74 -18.94 -3.28
C LEU A 370 -20.36 -19.03 -3.96
N VAL A 371 -19.80 -17.90 -4.39
CA VAL A 371 -18.45 -17.85 -4.95
C VAL A 371 -17.40 -18.25 -3.91
N LYS A 372 -17.52 -17.79 -2.64
CA LYS A 372 -16.64 -18.28 -1.56
C LYS A 372 -16.68 -19.79 -1.40
N GLN A 373 -17.87 -20.38 -1.48
CA GLN A 373 -18.00 -21.85 -1.41
C GLN A 373 -17.26 -22.53 -2.57
N GLU A 374 -17.31 -21.95 -3.78
CA GLU A 374 -16.58 -22.50 -4.94
C GLU A 374 -15.05 -22.35 -4.78
N PHE A 375 -14.56 -21.33 -4.08
CA PHE A 375 -13.15 -21.27 -3.70
C PHE A 375 -12.73 -22.37 -2.72
N ILE A 376 -13.60 -22.73 -1.79
CA ILE A 376 -13.37 -23.88 -0.91
C ILE A 376 -13.32 -25.18 -1.73
N ASN A 377 -14.24 -25.34 -2.68
CA ASN A 377 -14.26 -26.49 -3.60
C ASN A 377 -12.97 -26.53 -4.44
N TYR A 378 -12.50 -25.38 -4.93
CA TYR A 378 -11.23 -25.21 -5.63
C TYR A 378 -10.04 -25.69 -4.79
N LYS A 379 -9.92 -25.19 -3.54
CA LYS A 379 -8.87 -25.60 -2.58
C LYS A 379 -8.87 -27.12 -2.40
N ASN A 380 -10.06 -27.70 -2.19
CA ASN A 380 -10.21 -29.14 -1.98
C ASN A 380 -9.87 -29.95 -3.23
N ARG A 381 -10.24 -29.47 -4.43
CA ARG A 381 -9.95 -30.12 -5.71
C ARG A 381 -8.46 -30.27 -5.96
N PHE A 382 -7.68 -29.26 -5.59
CA PHE A 382 -6.25 -29.18 -5.82
C PHE A 382 -5.41 -29.43 -4.56
N ALA A 383 -6.03 -29.94 -3.48
CA ALA A 383 -5.34 -30.26 -2.25
C ALA A 383 -4.14 -31.18 -2.50
N GLY A 384 -2.98 -30.83 -1.94
CA GLY A 384 -1.74 -31.60 -2.10
C GLY A 384 -0.89 -31.21 -3.33
N ALA A 385 -1.34 -30.28 -4.15
CA ALA A 385 -0.50 -29.74 -5.23
C ALA A 385 0.74 -29.03 -4.68
N ASP A 386 1.90 -29.29 -5.30
CA ASP A 386 3.17 -28.73 -4.88
C ASP A 386 3.42 -27.36 -5.52
N CYS A 387 2.59 -26.38 -5.17
CA CYS A 387 2.75 -24.98 -5.58
C CYS A 387 2.27 -24.02 -4.47
N GLU A 388 2.80 -22.79 -4.48
CA GLU A 388 2.49 -21.79 -3.46
C GLU A 388 1.02 -21.35 -3.51
N LEU A 389 0.42 -21.31 -4.68
CA LEU A 389 -1.00 -21.03 -4.89
C LEU A 389 -1.91 -21.85 -3.94
N ILE A 390 -1.60 -23.12 -3.76
CA ILE A 390 -2.40 -24.05 -2.95
C ILE A 390 -1.88 -24.14 -1.52
N LYS A 391 -0.56 -24.18 -1.31
CA LYS A 391 0.06 -24.26 0.03
C LYS A 391 -0.29 -23.08 0.92
N SER A 392 -0.28 -21.89 0.34
CA SER A 392 -0.60 -20.63 1.04
C SER A 392 -2.03 -20.15 0.78
N PHE A 393 -2.93 -21.05 0.34
CA PHE A 393 -4.33 -20.71 0.13
C PHE A 393 -4.96 -20.20 1.43
N PRO A 394 -5.56 -19.01 1.46
CA PRO A 394 -6.05 -18.39 2.68
C PRO A 394 -7.22 -19.17 3.28
N ASP A 395 -7.30 -19.18 4.62
CA ASP A 395 -8.46 -19.77 5.34
C ASP A 395 -9.66 -18.80 5.33
N GLU A 396 -9.39 -17.49 5.37
CA GLU A 396 -10.41 -16.45 5.23
C GLU A 396 -10.29 -15.80 3.85
N LEU A 397 -11.42 -15.76 3.14
CA LEU A 397 -11.50 -15.28 1.76
C LEU A 397 -12.02 -13.86 1.73
N GLU A 398 -11.23 -12.94 1.17
CA GLU A 398 -11.65 -11.58 0.90
C GLU A 398 -11.55 -11.26 -0.59
N PHE A 399 -12.66 -10.77 -1.17
CA PHE A 399 -12.64 -10.25 -2.53
C PHE A 399 -12.01 -8.85 -2.55
N THR A 400 -10.93 -8.69 -3.29
CA THR A 400 -10.33 -7.37 -3.52
C THR A 400 -11.20 -6.53 -4.41
N SER A 401 -11.80 -7.15 -5.42
CA SER A 401 -12.64 -6.52 -6.43
C SER A 401 -13.70 -7.48 -6.95
N SER A 402 -14.82 -6.96 -7.39
CA SER A 402 -15.81 -7.68 -8.18
C SER A 402 -16.64 -6.70 -9.01
N TRP A 403 -16.85 -7.02 -10.27
CA TRP A 403 -17.52 -6.15 -11.24
C TRP A 403 -18.28 -6.97 -12.27
N TYR A 404 -19.37 -6.42 -12.84
CA TYR A 404 -19.97 -7.03 -14.01
C TYR A 404 -19.27 -6.55 -15.28
N VAL A 405 -19.22 -7.43 -16.27
CA VAL A 405 -18.83 -7.12 -17.65
C VAL A 405 -20.02 -7.44 -18.55
N ARG A 406 -20.47 -6.43 -19.31
CA ARG A 406 -21.54 -6.57 -20.32
C ARG A 406 -20.96 -6.26 -21.69
N LEU A 407 -21.03 -7.24 -22.60
CA LEU A 407 -20.57 -7.14 -23.97
C LEU A 407 -21.76 -7.24 -24.92
N ARG A 408 -21.65 -6.56 -26.06
CA ARG A 408 -22.60 -6.61 -27.18
C ARG A 408 -21.95 -7.24 -28.42
N SER A 409 -22.67 -7.35 -29.53
CA SER A 409 -22.15 -7.87 -30.79
C SER A 409 -20.79 -7.29 -31.17
N GLY A 410 -19.83 -8.15 -31.52
CA GLY A 410 -18.43 -7.78 -31.75
C GLY A 410 -17.66 -7.47 -30.47
N GLY A 411 -18.29 -7.63 -29.30
CA GLY A 411 -17.67 -7.31 -28.01
C GLY A 411 -16.70 -8.37 -27.53
N PHE A 412 -15.63 -7.92 -26.90
CA PHE A 412 -14.67 -8.79 -26.22
C PHE A 412 -13.91 -8.00 -25.14
N VAL A 413 -13.27 -8.73 -24.24
CA VAL A 413 -12.23 -8.24 -23.36
C VAL A 413 -10.90 -8.69 -23.94
N ASP A 414 -9.99 -7.77 -24.20
CA ASP A 414 -8.68 -8.09 -24.77
C ASP A 414 -7.82 -8.87 -23.77
N ARG A 415 -6.76 -9.47 -24.27
CA ARG A 415 -5.90 -10.37 -23.51
C ARG A 415 -5.13 -9.62 -22.44
N HIS A 416 -5.34 -9.97 -21.16
CA HIS A 416 -4.75 -9.32 -20.00
C HIS A 416 -4.53 -10.31 -18.85
N ILE A 417 -3.90 -9.83 -17.78
CA ILE A 417 -3.75 -10.53 -16.49
C ILE A 417 -4.28 -9.65 -15.36
N HIS A 418 -4.49 -10.25 -14.20
CA HIS A 418 -4.79 -9.52 -12.97
C HIS A 418 -3.57 -9.55 -12.05
N GLU A 419 -2.73 -8.53 -12.16
CA GLU A 419 -1.43 -8.47 -11.48
C GLU A 419 -1.51 -8.61 -9.95
N VAL A 420 -2.63 -8.17 -9.36
CA VAL A 420 -2.82 -8.14 -7.89
C VAL A 420 -3.62 -9.33 -7.37
N GLY A 421 -4.36 -10.00 -8.23
CA GLY A 421 -5.17 -11.17 -7.86
C GLY A 421 -4.30 -12.39 -7.58
N TRP A 422 -4.74 -13.25 -6.66
CA TRP A 422 -4.17 -14.58 -6.47
C TRP A 422 -4.87 -15.60 -7.36
N ILE A 423 -6.21 -15.62 -7.27
CA ILE A 423 -7.10 -16.34 -8.17
C ILE A 423 -8.14 -15.36 -8.68
N SER A 424 -8.33 -15.39 -9.98
CA SER A 424 -9.38 -14.65 -10.68
C SER A 424 -10.49 -15.58 -11.12
N GLY A 425 -11.67 -15.03 -11.34
CA GLY A 425 -12.79 -15.82 -11.83
C GLY A 425 -13.92 -15.01 -12.39
N ALA A 426 -14.85 -15.73 -13.02
CA ALA A 426 -16.09 -15.14 -13.53
C ALA A 426 -17.27 -16.11 -13.41
N VAL A 427 -18.43 -15.57 -13.04
CA VAL A 427 -19.74 -16.26 -13.08
C VAL A 427 -20.51 -15.76 -14.30
N TYR A 428 -21.00 -16.66 -15.12
CA TYR A 428 -21.67 -16.35 -16.38
C TYR A 428 -23.18 -16.31 -16.22
N LEU A 429 -23.75 -15.13 -16.47
CA LEU A 429 -25.19 -14.87 -16.26
C LEU A 429 -25.98 -14.86 -17.59
N VAL A 430 -25.38 -14.36 -18.67
CA VAL A 430 -25.96 -14.33 -20.01
C VAL A 430 -24.88 -14.70 -21.01
N LEU A 431 -25.20 -15.59 -21.93
CA LEU A 431 -24.30 -16.01 -22.99
C LEU A 431 -25.06 -16.00 -24.34
N PRO A 432 -24.39 -15.62 -25.44
CA PRO A 432 -25.00 -15.65 -26.75
C PRO A 432 -25.32 -17.10 -27.17
N GLN A 433 -26.56 -17.34 -27.61
CA GLN A 433 -27.05 -18.66 -28.02
C GLN A 433 -26.84 -18.86 -29.52
N ASN A 434 -27.05 -17.80 -30.34
CA ASN A 434 -26.92 -17.85 -31.77
C ASN A 434 -25.47 -17.58 -32.23
N ARG A 435 -24.58 -18.55 -32.01
CA ARG A 435 -23.15 -18.46 -32.34
C ARG A 435 -22.89 -19.06 -33.72
N LYS A 436 -22.07 -18.39 -34.53
CA LYS A 436 -21.59 -18.93 -35.83
C LYS A 436 -20.47 -19.93 -35.61
N ASP A 437 -19.61 -19.67 -34.65
CA ASP A 437 -18.55 -20.53 -34.17
C ASP A 437 -18.86 -20.94 -32.72
N PRO A 438 -18.76 -22.23 -32.35
CA PRO A 438 -18.96 -22.70 -30.97
C PRO A 438 -18.07 -21.99 -29.93
N LEU A 439 -16.94 -21.45 -30.36
CA LEU A 439 -16.00 -20.75 -29.48
C LEU A 439 -16.36 -19.28 -29.21
N GLU A 440 -17.28 -18.70 -29.98
CA GLU A 440 -17.70 -17.29 -29.74
C GLU A 440 -18.25 -17.08 -28.32
N GLY A 441 -17.75 -16.04 -27.64
CA GLY A 441 -18.13 -15.71 -26.28
C GLY A 441 -17.51 -16.60 -25.20
N CYS A 442 -16.70 -17.61 -25.58
CA CYS A 442 -15.97 -18.45 -24.64
C CYS A 442 -14.82 -17.70 -23.96
N PHE A 443 -14.29 -18.31 -22.93
CA PHE A 443 -13.16 -17.83 -22.16
C PHE A 443 -11.88 -18.52 -22.63
N GLU A 444 -10.95 -17.74 -23.18
CA GLU A 444 -9.63 -18.21 -23.58
C GLU A 444 -8.60 -17.79 -22.54
N TYR A 445 -7.73 -18.69 -22.14
CA TYR A 445 -6.61 -18.46 -21.25
C TYR A 445 -5.30 -18.97 -21.86
N GLY A 446 -4.16 -18.35 -21.50
CA GLY A 446 -2.89 -18.66 -22.12
C GLY A 446 -1.68 -18.11 -21.40
N LEU A 447 -0.51 -18.34 -21.98
CA LEU A 447 0.77 -17.92 -21.41
C LEU A 447 1.31 -16.62 -22.04
N HIS A 448 0.67 -16.08 -23.06
CA HIS A 448 1.16 -14.89 -23.77
C HIS A 448 0.06 -13.83 -23.91
N GLY A 449 0.46 -12.57 -23.74
CA GLY A 449 -0.40 -11.38 -23.88
C GLY A 449 0.41 -10.10 -23.65
N ASP A 450 -0.27 -8.97 -23.56
CA ASP A 450 0.29 -7.66 -23.24
C ASP A 450 1.54 -7.28 -24.07
N ASN A 451 1.58 -7.73 -25.33
CA ASN A 451 2.73 -7.48 -26.23
C ASN A 451 4.08 -7.86 -25.59
N TYR A 452 4.14 -8.96 -24.85
CA TYR A 452 5.41 -9.48 -24.34
C TYR A 452 6.32 -9.89 -25.53
N PRO A 453 7.64 -9.74 -25.38
CA PRO A 453 8.58 -10.15 -26.42
C PRO A 453 8.42 -11.63 -26.77
N GLN A 454 8.30 -11.95 -28.06
CA GLN A 454 8.18 -13.32 -28.55
C GLN A 454 9.40 -13.69 -29.39
N ASN A 455 10.02 -14.83 -29.08
CA ASN A 455 11.01 -15.49 -29.91
C ASN A 455 10.39 -16.69 -30.66
N HIS A 456 9.23 -17.19 -30.22
CA HIS A 456 8.49 -18.28 -30.82
C HIS A 456 7.02 -17.93 -30.98
N ALA A 457 6.34 -18.52 -31.99
CA ALA A 457 4.92 -18.25 -32.24
C ALA A 457 3.98 -19.09 -31.35
N ASP A 458 4.46 -20.19 -30.78
CA ASP A 458 3.62 -21.23 -30.17
C ASP A 458 3.53 -21.13 -28.66
N PHE A 459 2.74 -20.17 -28.18
CA PHE A 459 2.30 -20.19 -26.81
C PHE A 459 0.98 -20.94 -26.67
N PRO A 460 0.89 -21.91 -25.75
CA PRO A 460 -0.34 -22.71 -25.61
C PRO A 460 -1.49 -21.82 -25.11
N VAL A 461 -2.68 -22.16 -25.61
CA VAL A 461 -3.94 -21.57 -25.13
C VAL A 461 -4.89 -22.70 -24.76
N GLY A 462 -5.68 -22.45 -23.70
CA GLY A 462 -6.80 -23.27 -23.30
C GLY A 462 -8.12 -22.52 -23.50
N ILE A 463 -9.21 -23.24 -23.63
CA ILE A 463 -10.54 -22.65 -23.80
C ILE A 463 -11.47 -23.31 -22.81
N ALA A 464 -12.15 -22.49 -22.00
CA ALA A 464 -13.30 -22.90 -21.22
C ALA A 464 -14.58 -22.42 -21.94
N SER A 465 -15.55 -23.32 -22.08
CA SER A 465 -16.84 -23.05 -22.70
C SER A 465 -17.95 -23.10 -21.67
N PRO A 466 -18.14 -22.03 -20.91
CA PRO A 466 -19.13 -22.01 -19.84
C PRO A 466 -20.56 -21.98 -20.36
N SER A 467 -21.46 -22.52 -19.57
CA SER A 467 -22.91 -22.35 -19.65
C SER A 467 -23.40 -21.26 -18.69
N VAL A 468 -24.65 -20.82 -18.85
CA VAL A 468 -25.27 -19.90 -17.90
C VAL A 468 -25.34 -20.55 -16.52
N GLY A 469 -24.89 -19.85 -15.50
CA GLY A 469 -24.75 -20.33 -14.12
C GLY A 469 -23.39 -20.96 -13.81
N ASP A 470 -22.53 -21.14 -14.79
CA ASP A 470 -21.17 -21.65 -14.55
C ASP A 470 -20.27 -20.58 -13.92
N ILE A 471 -19.31 -21.07 -13.15
CA ILE A 471 -18.16 -20.31 -12.63
C ILE A 471 -16.89 -20.90 -13.22
N VAL A 472 -15.98 -20.02 -13.65
CA VAL A 472 -14.61 -20.38 -14.04
C VAL A 472 -13.64 -19.68 -13.10
N LEU A 473 -12.77 -20.46 -12.43
CA LEU A 473 -11.68 -19.98 -11.58
C LEU A 473 -10.34 -20.35 -12.19
N PHE A 474 -9.38 -19.46 -12.11
CA PHE A 474 -8.05 -19.66 -12.68
C PHE A 474 -6.97 -18.85 -11.94
N PRO A 475 -5.70 -19.31 -11.95
CA PRO A 475 -4.60 -18.53 -11.40
C PRO A 475 -4.50 -17.16 -12.09
N SER A 476 -4.41 -16.09 -11.33
CA SER A 476 -4.33 -14.72 -11.88
C SER A 476 -3.07 -14.47 -12.72
N SER A 477 -2.10 -15.39 -12.64
CA SER A 477 -0.88 -15.42 -13.48
C SER A 477 -1.12 -15.80 -14.95
N LEU A 478 -2.32 -16.28 -15.31
CA LEU A 478 -2.66 -16.61 -16.69
C LEU A 478 -3.22 -15.42 -17.44
N PHE A 479 -2.70 -15.17 -18.63
CA PHE A 479 -3.35 -14.28 -19.59
C PHE A 479 -4.71 -14.85 -19.98
N HIS A 480 -5.71 -13.97 -20.10
CA HIS A 480 -7.04 -14.41 -20.51
C HIS A 480 -7.78 -13.33 -21.29
N ARG A 481 -8.77 -13.79 -22.08
CA ARG A 481 -9.65 -12.91 -22.85
C ARG A 481 -11.02 -13.53 -23.07
N THR A 482 -11.97 -12.72 -23.53
CA THR A 482 -13.21 -13.22 -24.14
C THR A 482 -13.02 -13.35 -25.63
N ILE A 483 -13.35 -14.52 -26.21
CA ILE A 483 -13.38 -14.69 -27.66
C ILE A 483 -14.52 -13.81 -28.23
N PRO A 484 -14.26 -12.93 -29.22
CA PRO A 484 -15.30 -12.10 -29.84
C PRO A 484 -16.49 -12.91 -30.34
N PHE A 485 -17.69 -12.36 -30.30
CA PHE A 485 -18.90 -12.97 -30.79
C PHE A 485 -19.70 -11.99 -31.66
N ASN A 486 -20.41 -12.50 -32.68
CA ASN A 486 -21.09 -11.70 -33.69
C ASN A 486 -22.62 -11.79 -33.62
N SER A 487 -23.18 -12.42 -32.58
CA SER A 487 -24.63 -12.46 -32.41
C SER A 487 -25.16 -11.09 -31.91
N ASN A 488 -26.44 -10.81 -32.18
CA ASN A 488 -27.09 -9.61 -31.64
C ASN A 488 -27.47 -9.71 -30.13
N GLU A 489 -27.08 -10.79 -29.50
CA GLU A 489 -27.32 -11.06 -28.07
C GLU A 489 -26.24 -10.45 -27.19
N GLU A 490 -26.53 -10.31 -25.93
CA GLU A 490 -25.56 -9.80 -24.94
C GLU A 490 -24.81 -10.97 -24.29
N ARG A 491 -23.61 -10.68 -23.79
CA ARG A 491 -22.87 -11.51 -22.86
C ARG A 491 -22.66 -10.75 -21.55
N ILE A 492 -23.11 -11.33 -20.44
CA ILE A 492 -22.96 -10.73 -19.10
C ILE A 492 -22.30 -11.75 -18.17
N CYS A 493 -21.25 -11.32 -17.49
CA CYS A 493 -20.65 -12.08 -16.40
C CYS A 493 -20.32 -11.14 -15.22
N ILE A 494 -20.18 -11.71 -14.04
CA ILE A 494 -19.58 -11.04 -12.88
C ILE A 494 -18.20 -11.63 -12.68
N ALA A 495 -17.19 -10.77 -12.86
CA ALA A 495 -15.79 -11.09 -12.65
C ALA A 495 -15.35 -10.63 -11.25
N PHE A 496 -14.32 -11.27 -10.72
CA PHE A 496 -13.80 -10.99 -9.38
C PHE A 496 -12.38 -11.51 -9.20
N ASP A 497 -11.69 -10.90 -8.21
CA ASP A 497 -10.36 -11.32 -7.76
C ASP A 497 -10.37 -11.65 -6.28
N LEU A 498 -9.69 -12.74 -5.94
CA LEU A 498 -9.39 -13.14 -4.58
C LEU A 498 -7.93 -12.84 -4.27
N LYS A 499 -7.70 -12.32 -3.04
CA LYS A 499 -6.37 -12.10 -2.48
C LYS A 499 -6.32 -12.68 -1.06
N PRO A 500 -5.17 -13.21 -0.58
CA PRO A 500 -4.99 -13.55 0.82
C PRO A 500 -5.18 -12.31 1.71
N GLN A 501 -5.77 -12.49 2.89
CA GLN A 501 -5.73 -11.46 3.92
C GLN A 501 -4.32 -11.39 4.51
N GLY A 502 -3.78 -10.20 4.64
CA GLY A 502 -2.49 -9.94 5.25
C GLY A 502 -1.66 -8.93 4.46
N ASP A 503 -0.85 -8.17 5.17
CA ASP A 503 -0.07 -7.00 4.73
C ASP A 503 1.01 -7.28 3.67
N ILE A 504 0.72 -7.98 2.59
CA ILE A 504 1.75 -8.25 1.60
C ILE A 504 1.77 -7.23 0.45
N PHE A 505 0.73 -6.44 0.24
CA PHE A 505 0.79 -5.37 -0.78
C PHE A 505 -0.16 -4.23 -0.42
N ARG A 506 0.29 -3.22 0.32
CA ARG A 506 -0.34 -1.90 0.27
C ARG A 506 0.00 -1.26 -1.07
N ARG A 507 -0.77 -1.56 -2.10
CA ARG A 507 -0.84 -0.62 -3.23
C ARG A 507 -1.69 0.54 -2.80
N SER A 508 -1.11 1.74 -2.75
CA SER A 508 -1.86 2.98 -2.75
C SER A 508 -2.85 2.90 -3.91
N ASN A 509 -4.14 3.10 -3.61
CA ASN A 509 -5.18 3.23 -4.62
C ASN A 509 -4.79 4.34 -5.60
N TYR A 510 -4.58 3.97 -6.86
CA TYR A 510 -4.57 4.87 -7.99
C TYR A 510 -5.84 4.70 -8.79
#